data_22c8036e518b6dc132c709f3c6477b40
#
_entry.id   22c8036e518b6dc132c709f3c6477b40
#
_cell.length_a   1.000
_cell.length_b   1.000
_cell.length_c   1.000
_cell.angle_alpha   90.00
_cell.angle_beta   90.00
_cell.angle_gamma   90.00
#
_symmetry.space_group_name_H-M   'P 1'
#
loop_
_entity.id
_entity.type
_entity.pdbx_description
1 polymer ?
#
loop_
_entity_poly.entity_id
_entity_poly.type
_entity_poly.pdbx_seq_one_letter_code
_entity_poly.pdbx_strand_id
1 'polypeptide(L)'
;MLAALAFMHLIALHQNASNNPMGVSSKLDRVPFYPYYVFKDLVGFFVFFLILSIFVFFFPNALGHPDNSIPANPMQTPISIVPEFYLLPFYAILRAIPNKLLGVVAMLASILILFLLPFLESSRVRSSAFRPFMRFFFWLFVVNFLLLMWIGANHPEPPYILLGQLCTAFYFAYFLILVPLIGLIENTLSDIGTKYSSTPSNSKKNTPLVYP
;
A
#
# COMPACT_ATOMS: atom_id res chain seq x y z
N MET A 1 10.61 21.42 -18.20
CA MET A 1 9.68 21.61 -17.09
C MET A 1 9.75 20.49 -16.07
N LEU A 2 9.51 19.21 -16.42
CA LEU A 2 9.56 18.07 -15.51
C LEU A 2 10.88 17.91 -14.74
N ALA A 3 12.02 18.06 -15.42
CA ALA A 3 13.34 17.99 -14.77
C ALA A 3 13.52 19.07 -13.69
N ALA A 4 13.05 20.30 -13.95
CA ALA A 4 13.12 21.39 -12.99
C ALA A 4 12.22 21.10 -11.75
N LEU A 5 11.01 20.56 -11.96
CA LEU A 5 10.12 20.16 -10.87
C LEU A 5 10.72 19.02 -10.04
N ALA A 6 11.33 18.02 -10.68
CA ALA A 6 12.01 16.93 -9.99
C ALA A 6 13.18 17.46 -9.15
N PHE A 7 13.96 18.40 -9.67
CA PHE A 7 15.06 19.02 -8.93
C PHE A 7 14.56 19.82 -7.72
N MET A 8 13.51 20.62 -7.88
CA MET A 8 12.87 21.34 -6.76
C MET A 8 12.33 20.38 -5.70
N HIS A 9 11.76 19.24 -6.11
CA HIS A 9 11.27 18.19 -5.21
C HIS A 9 12.42 17.61 -4.36
N LEU A 10 13.59 17.35 -4.97
CA LEU A 10 14.77 16.86 -4.25
C LEU A 10 15.34 17.94 -3.29
N ILE A 11 15.33 19.21 -3.65
CA ILE A 11 15.75 20.30 -2.76
C ILE A 11 14.83 20.32 -1.52
N ALA A 12 13.52 20.26 -1.72
CA ALA A 12 12.54 20.24 -0.61
C ALA A 12 12.71 19.01 0.28
N LEU A 13 13.02 17.84 -0.29
CA LEU A 13 13.32 16.62 0.47
C LEU A 13 14.57 16.80 1.34
N HIS A 14 15.63 17.39 0.79
CA HIS A 14 16.88 17.59 1.51
C HIS A 14 16.75 18.56 2.69
N GLN A 15 15.80 19.48 2.66
CA GLN A 15 15.55 20.42 3.76
C GLN A 15 15.17 19.71 5.06
N ASN A 16 14.32 18.69 5.02
CA ASN A 16 13.81 17.97 6.18
C ASN A 16 14.42 16.57 6.34
N ALA A 17 15.09 16.05 5.33
CA ALA A 17 15.60 14.69 5.18
C ALA A 17 14.49 13.61 5.23
N SER A 18 14.89 12.36 4.99
CA SER A 18 14.01 11.20 5.06
C SER A 18 13.94 10.65 6.47
N ASN A 19 12.81 10.01 6.79
CA ASN A 19 12.63 9.26 8.03
C ASN A 19 12.77 7.74 7.73
N ASN A 20 12.56 6.90 8.74
CA ASN A 20 12.60 5.45 8.62
C ASN A 20 11.22 4.83 8.90
N PRO A 21 10.97 3.57 8.47
CA PRO A 21 9.68 2.91 8.66
C PRO A 21 9.40 2.46 10.10
N MET A 22 10.40 2.54 11.01
CA MET A 22 10.26 2.12 12.40
C MET A 22 9.54 3.13 13.30
N GLY A 23 9.36 4.37 12.83
CA GLY A 23 8.71 5.43 13.61
C GLY A 23 9.56 6.02 14.75
N VAL A 24 10.81 5.58 14.91
CA VAL A 24 11.77 6.14 15.87
C VAL A 24 12.73 7.11 15.18
N SER A 25 13.34 8.04 15.93
CA SER A 25 14.26 9.00 15.35
C SER A 25 15.54 8.31 14.86
N SER A 26 15.88 8.52 13.58
CA SER A 26 17.11 8.02 12.97
C SER A 26 18.34 8.90 13.22
N LYS A 27 18.20 9.97 14.03
CA LYS A 27 19.32 10.90 14.31
C LYS A 27 20.43 10.28 15.13
N LEU A 28 20.16 9.22 15.89
CA LEU A 28 21.10 8.55 16.78
C LEU A 28 22.01 7.56 16.05
N ASP A 29 21.58 7.01 14.91
CA ASP A 29 22.34 6.03 14.14
C ASP A 29 22.17 6.32 12.65
N ARG A 30 23.24 6.83 12.03
CA ARG A 30 23.31 7.16 10.61
C ARG A 30 24.59 6.68 10.00
N VAL A 31 24.48 6.16 8.79
CA VAL A 31 25.62 5.75 7.97
C VAL A 31 25.78 6.77 6.83
N PRO A 32 27.01 7.15 6.45
CA PRO A 32 27.24 8.00 5.29
C PRO A 32 26.60 7.41 4.03
N PHE A 33 26.00 8.28 3.21
CA PHE A 33 25.38 7.84 1.96
C PHE A 33 26.43 7.30 0.99
N TYR A 34 27.54 8.03 0.83
CA TYR A 34 28.68 7.57 0.05
C TYR A 34 29.75 6.91 0.97
N PRO A 35 30.30 5.75 0.62
CA PRO A 35 30.09 4.97 -0.61
C PRO A 35 28.95 3.94 -0.51
N TYR A 36 28.40 3.68 0.65
CA TYR A 36 27.53 2.52 0.91
C TYR A 36 26.27 2.50 0.05
N TYR A 37 25.48 3.55 0.08
CA TYR A 37 24.18 3.58 -0.64
C TYR A 37 24.34 3.96 -2.11
N VAL A 38 25.41 4.63 -2.49
CA VAL A 38 25.74 4.87 -3.89
C VAL A 38 26.01 3.55 -4.61
N PHE A 39 26.84 2.67 -4.04
CA PHE A 39 27.10 1.35 -4.64
C PHE A 39 25.89 0.41 -4.57
N LYS A 40 25.10 0.50 -3.49
CA LYS A 40 23.86 -0.28 -3.39
C LYS A 40 22.85 0.13 -4.48
N ASP A 41 22.70 1.41 -4.75
CA ASP A 41 21.85 1.93 -5.83
C ASP A 41 22.34 1.48 -7.20
N LEU A 42 23.67 1.49 -7.44
CA LEU A 42 24.24 0.97 -8.68
C LEU A 42 23.85 -0.48 -8.92
N VAL A 43 23.90 -1.34 -7.90
CA VAL A 43 23.45 -2.74 -8.02
C VAL A 43 21.98 -2.77 -8.42
N GLY A 44 21.13 -1.94 -7.81
CA GLY A 44 19.71 -1.83 -8.15
C GLY A 44 19.50 -1.42 -9.62
N PHE A 45 20.23 -0.44 -10.13
CA PHE A 45 20.18 -0.04 -11.54
C PHE A 45 20.55 -1.17 -12.48
N PHE A 46 21.65 -1.90 -12.21
CA PHE A 46 22.06 -3.01 -13.06
C PHE A 46 21.03 -4.14 -13.08
N VAL A 47 20.47 -4.49 -11.93
CA VAL A 47 19.40 -5.50 -11.85
C VAL A 47 18.16 -5.06 -12.60
N PHE A 48 17.74 -3.80 -12.45
CA PHE A 48 16.62 -3.25 -13.19
C PHE A 48 16.84 -3.30 -14.71
N PHE A 49 17.99 -2.82 -15.20
CA PHE A 49 18.30 -2.84 -16.63
C PHE A 49 18.47 -4.26 -17.17
N LEU A 50 18.97 -5.21 -16.38
CA LEU A 50 19.04 -6.61 -16.77
C LEU A 50 17.62 -7.17 -17.02
N ILE A 51 16.70 -6.98 -16.07
CA ILE A 51 15.30 -7.43 -16.19
C ILE A 51 14.61 -6.74 -17.38
N LEU A 52 14.75 -5.42 -17.49
CA LEU A 52 14.20 -4.64 -18.60
C LEU A 52 14.71 -5.16 -19.96
N SER A 53 16.02 -5.42 -20.05
CA SER A 53 16.65 -5.93 -21.28
C SER A 53 16.10 -7.29 -21.71
N ILE A 54 15.78 -8.16 -20.76
CA ILE A 54 15.15 -9.46 -21.05
C ILE A 54 13.81 -9.24 -21.76
N PHE A 55 12.96 -8.35 -21.24
CA PHE A 55 11.68 -8.06 -21.91
C PHE A 55 11.86 -7.36 -23.24
N VAL A 56 12.72 -6.35 -23.32
CA VAL A 56 12.91 -5.55 -24.55
C VAL A 56 13.47 -6.40 -25.68
N PHE A 57 14.47 -7.25 -25.42
CA PHE A 57 15.19 -7.98 -26.48
C PHE A 57 14.63 -9.38 -26.76
N PHE A 58 14.09 -10.08 -25.75
CA PHE A 58 13.64 -11.45 -25.92
C PHE A 58 12.12 -11.61 -25.89
N PHE A 59 11.41 -10.75 -25.15
CA PHE A 59 9.96 -10.87 -24.98
C PHE A 59 9.22 -9.55 -25.14
N PRO A 60 9.41 -8.79 -26.25
CA PRO A 60 8.87 -7.42 -26.38
C PRO A 60 7.34 -7.34 -26.29
N ASN A 61 6.64 -8.40 -26.71
CA ASN A 61 5.16 -8.45 -26.72
C ASN A 61 4.55 -9.15 -25.49
N ALA A 62 5.37 -9.66 -24.56
CA ALA A 62 4.86 -10.45 -23.44
C ALA A 62 3.94 -9.67 -22.49
N LEU A 63 4.19 -8.36 -22.34
CA LEU A 63 3.39 -7.47 -21.51
C LEU A 63 2.39 -6.62 -22.31
N GLY A 64 2.33 -6.81 -23.64
CA GLY A 64 1.42 -6.11 -24.53
C GLY A 64 0.06 -6.79 -24.64
N HIS A 65 -0.97 -6.02 -25.01
CA HIS A 65 -2.27 -6.56 -25.36
C HIS A 65 -2.38 -6.76 -26.89
N PRO A 66 -2.91 -7.89 -27.40
CA PRO A 66 -3.00 -8.17 -28.84
C PRO A 66 -3.77 -7.10 -29.63
N ASP A 67 -4.81 -6.51 -29.04
CA ASP A 67 -5.63 -5.49 -29.69
C ASP A 67 -4.84 -4.23 -30.07
N ASN A 68 -3.72 -3.97 -29.39
CA ASN A 68 -2.87 -2.81 -29.68
C ASN A 68 -2.18 -2.87 -31.06
N SER A 69 -2.11 -4.06 -31.66
CA SER A 69 -1.57 -4.28 -33.00
C SER A 69 -2.63 -4.20 -34.12
N ILE A 70 -3.91 -4.11 -33.77
CA ILE A 70 -5.02 -4.04 -34.72
C ILE A 70 -5.25 -2.59 -35.14
N PRO A 71 -5.31 -2.26 -36.47
CA PRO A 71 -5.63 -0.93 -36.91
C PRO A 71 -6.98 -0.44 -36.37
N ALA A 72 -7.02 0.80 -35.88
CA ALA A 72 -8.23 1.38 -35.31
C ALA A 72 -9.33 1.53 -36.37
N ASN A 73 -10.54 1.04 -36.07
CA ASN A 73 -11.73 1.26 -36.86
C ASN A 73 -12.73 2.12 -36.06
N PRO A 74 -13.04 3.36 -36.53
CA PRO A 74 -13.94 4.26 -35.79
C PRO A 74 -15.37 3.74 -35.71
N MET A 75 -15.75 2.76 -36.55
CA MET A 75 -17.11 2.21 -36.57
C MET A 75 -17.26 0.95 -35.72
N GLN A 76 -16.17 0.42 -35.18
CA GLN A 76 -16.20 -0.81 -34.40
C GLN A 76 -15.26 -0.73 -33.22
N THR A 77 -15.77 -0.97 -32.02
CA THR A 77 -14.95 -1.09 -30.79
C THR A 77 -14.59 -2.55 -30.52
N PRO A 78 -13.44 -2.84 -29.92
CA PRO A 78 -13.10 -4.19 -29.47
C PRO A 78 -14.16 -4.76 -28.50
N ILE A 79 -14.31 -6.08 -28.52
CA ILE A 79 -15.32 -6.78 -27.69
C ILE A 79 -15.03 -6.63 -26.20
N SER A 80 -13.75 -6.62 -25.85
CA SER A 80 -13.30 -6.49 -24.45
C SER A 80 -12.35 -5.33 -24.34
N ILE A 81 -12.81 -4.22 -23.77
CA ILE A 81 -11.99 -3.05 -23.47
C ILE A 81 -11.62 -3.12 -22.00
N VAL A 82 -10.32 -3.34 -21.74
CA VAL A 82 -9.76 -3.33 -20.38
C VAL A 82 -8.73 -2.22 -20.25
N PRO A 83 -8.67 -1.52 -19.12
CA PRO A 83 -7.63 -0.53 -18.88
C PRO A 83 -6.28 -1.21 -18.61
N GLU A 84 -5.22 -0.40 -18.50
CA GLU A 84 -3.90 -0.84 -18.07
C GLU A 84 -3.96 -1.54 -16.71
N PHE A 85 -3.03 -2.46 -16.46
CA PHE A 85 -3.08 -3.38 -15.31
C PHE A 85 -3.23 -2.68 -13.95
N TYR A 86 -2.62 -1.52 -13.76
CA TYR A 86 -2.69 -0.75 -12.52
C TYR A 86 -4.06 -0.09 -12.26
N LEU A 87 -4.90 0.01 -13.26
CA LEU A 87 -6.28 0.52 -13.14
C LEU A 87 -7.33 -0.59 -13.02
N LEU A 88 -6.95 -1.86 -13.24
CA LEU A 88 -7.87 -3.00 -13.20
C LEU A 88 -8.63 -3.15 -11.88
N PRO A 89 -8.02 -2.94 -10.69
CA PRO A 89 -8.76 -3.01 -9.43
C PRO A 89 -9.91 -2.00 -9.34
N PHE A 90 -9.68 -0.78 -9.78
CA PHE A 90 -10.68 0.28 -9.81
C PHE A 90 -11.77 0.03 -10.86
N TYR A 91 -11.37 -0.55 -11.99
CA TYR A 91 -12.30 -0.99 -13.01
C TYR A 91 -13.19 -2.16 -12.53
N ALA A 92 -12.66 -3.07 -11.74
CA ALA A 92 -13.44 -4.13 -11.09
C ALA A 92 -14.50 -3.54 -10.15
N ILE A 93 -14.13 -2.54 -9.33
CA ILE A 93 -15.05 -1.81 -8.44
C ILE A 93 -16.17 -1.14 -9.24
N LEU A 94 -15.84 -0.47 -10.36
CA LEU A 94 -16.81 0.15 -11.24
C LEU A 94 -17.84 -0.87 -11.75
N ARG A 95 -17.37 -2.04 -12.19
CA ARG A 95 -18.23 -3.09 -12.77
C ARG A 95 -19.00 -3.91 -11.74
N ALA A 96 -18.53 -3.94 -10.48
CA ALA A 96 -19.20 -4.65 -9.38
C ALA A 96 -20.59 -4.08 -9.07
N ILE A 97 -20.84 -2.81 -9.37
CA ILE A 97 -22.10 -2.11 -9.07
C ILE A 97 -22.97 -2.09 -10.33
N PRO A 98 -24.21 -2.64 -10.28
CA PRO A 98 -25.08 -2.71 -11.46
C PRO A 98 -25.51 -1.34 -12.02
N ASN A 99 -25.63 -0.34 -11.14
CA ASN A 99 -25.96 1.01 -11.56
C ASN A 99 -24.73 1.74 -12.08
N LYS A 100 -24.73 2.16 -13.34
CA LYS A 100 -23.60 2.81 -14.02
C LYS A 100 -23.10 4.06 -13.29
N LEU A 101 -24.02 4.92 -12.83
CA LEU A 101 -23.65 6.15 -12.11
C LEU A 101 -22.99 5.83 -10.77
N LEU A 102 -23.59 4.94 -9.99
CA LEU A 102 -23.03 4.50 -8.70
C LEU A 102 -21.69 3.78 -8.88
N GLY A 103 -21.51 3.02 -9.96
CA GLY A 103 -20.23 2.40 -10.28
C GLY A 103 -19.11 3.43 -10.49
N VAL A 104 -19.40 4.50 -11.25
CA VAL A 104 -18.43 5.60 -11.45
C VAL A 104 -18.12 6.31 -10.12
N VAL A 105 -19.15 6.58 -9.32
CA VAL A 105 -18.99 7.20 -7.99
C VAL A 105 -18.11 6.30 -7.09
N ALA A 106 -18.37 4.99 -7.07
CA ALA A 106 -17.57 4.05 -6.28
C ALA A 106 -16.12 3.97 -6.75
N MET A 107 -15.89 3.96 -8.06
CA MET A 107 -14.53 3.99 -8.62
C MET A 107 -13.78 5.25 -8.18
N LEU A 108 -14.37 6.42 -8.27
CA LEU A 108 -13.77 7.68 -7.80
C LEU A 108 -13.57 7.66 -6.28
N ALA A 109 -14.58 7.20 -5.53
CA ALA A 109 -14.52 7.08 -4.08
C ALA A 109 -13.39 6.13 -3.63
N SER A 110 -13.10 5.08 -4.37
CA SER A 110 -12.01 4.15 -4.04
C SER A 110 -10.62 4.80 -4.12
N ILE A 111 -10.45 5.81 -4.96
CA ILE A 111 -9.22 6.61 -5.01
C ILE A 111 -9.24 7.70 -3.92
N LEU A 112 -10.37 8.39 -3.79
CA LEU A 112 -10.51 9.51 -2.86
C LEU A 112 -10.47 9.08 -1.38
N ILE A 113 -10.83 7.84 -1.06
CA ILE A 113 -10.80 7.31 0.30
C ILE A 113 -9.38 7.36 0.90
N LEU A 114 -8.33 7.32 0.08
CA LEU A 114 -6.95 7.43 0.53
C LEU A 114 -6.65 8.77 1.20
N PHE A 115 -7.33 9.85 0.81
CA PHE A 115 -7.20 11.15 1.47
C PHE A 115 -7.82 11.17 2.87
N LEU A 116 -8.69 10.21 3.19
CA LEU A 116 -9.29 10.08 4.52
C LEU A 116 -8.38 9.31 5.49
N LEU A 117 -7.36 8.59 5.02
CA LEU A 117 -6.46 7.80 5.87
C LEU A 117 -5.87 8.55 7.06
N PRO A 118 -5.38 9.80 6.93
CA PRO A 118 -4.86 10.54 8.07
C PRO A 118 -5.88 10.77 9.20
N PHE A 119 -7.16 10.76 8.87
CA PHE A 119 -8.26 10.93 9.84
C PHE A 119 -8.78 9.59 10.37
N LEU A 120 -8.69 8.54 9.58
CA LEU A 120 -9.15 7.19 9.93
C LEU A 120 -8.11 6.41 10.75
N GLU A 121 -6.84 6.71 10.59
CA GLU A 121 -5.76 6.05 11.33
C GLU A 121 -5.76 6.53 12.78
N SER A 122 -6.26 5.70 13.68
CA SER A 122 -6.40 6.01 15.11
C SER A 122 -5.21 5.52 15.95
N SER A 123 -4.28 4.75 15.38
CA SER A 123 -3.17 4.16 16.12
C SER A 123 -2.10 5.18 16.51
N ARG A 124 -1.62 5.05 17.76
CA ARG A 124 -0.49 5.83 18.28
C ARG A 124 0.86 5.29 17.79
N VAL A 125 0.92 4.01 17.41
CA VAL A 125 2.13 3.33 16.94
C VAL A 125 2.23 3.49 15.42
N ARG A 126 3.28 4.14 14.96
CA ARG A 126 3.46 4.45 13.52
C ARG A 126 3.88 3.25 12.68
N SER A 127 4.71 2.36 13.23
CA SER A 127 5.25 1.23 12.47
C SER A 127 4.37 0.00 12.57
N SER A 128 4.03 -0.61 11.43
CA SER A 128 3.30 -1.89 11.36
C SER A 128 4.09 -3.07 11.93
N ALA A 129 5.42 -2.93 12.13
CA ALA A 129 6.25 -3.95 12.77
C ALA A 129 5.80 -4.25 14.22
N PHE A 130 5.24 -3.24 14.91
CA PHE A 130 4.74 -3.34 16.27
C PHE A 130 3.21 -3.46 16.36
N ARG A 131 2.55 -3.69 15.23
CA ARG A 131 1.09 -3.76 15.09
C ARG A 131 0.68 -5.09 14.44
N PRO A 132 0.61 -6.19 15.21
CA PRO A 132 0.41 -7.52 14.65
C PRO A 132 -0.95 -7.69 13.97
N PHE A 133 -2.04 -7.13 14.55
CA PHE A 133 -3.37 -7.19 13.94
C PHE A 133 -3.44 -6.40 12.64
N MET A 134 -2.96 -5.14 12.64
CA MET A 134 -2.95 -4.32 11.45
C MET A 134 -2.11 -4.95 10.34
N ARG A 135 -0.97 -5.58 10.66
CA ARG A 135 -0.13 -6.30 9.69
C ARG A 135 -0.87 -7.46 9.04
N PHE A 136 -1.64 -8.22 9.80
CA PHE A 136 -2.45 -9.32 9.27
C PHE A 136 -3.51 -8.80 8.28
N PHE A 137 -4.30 -7.81 8.69
CA PHE A 137 -5.34 -7.24 7.83
C PHE A 137 -4.79 -6.48 6.62
N PHE A 138 -3.60 -5.90 6.73
CA PHE A 138 -2.89 -5.31 5.60
C PHE A 138 -2.60 -6.36 4.50
N TRP A 139 -2.10 -7.55 4.87
CA TRP A 139 -1.85 -8.59 3.88
C TRP A 139 -3.15 -9.16 3.29
N LEU A 140 -4.22 -9.24 4.06
CA LEU A 140 -5.54 -9.56 3.50
C LEU A 140 -6.01 -8.51 2.49
N PHE A 141 -5.76 -7.24 2.77
CA PHE A 141 -6.05 -6.16 1.83
C PHE A 141 -5.21 -6.28 0.55
N VAL A 142 -3.93 -6.62 0.65
CA VAL A 142 -3.06 -6.86 -0.52
C VAL A 142 -3.63 -7.99 -1.38
N VAL A 143 -4.00 -9.11 -0.77
CA VAL A 143 -4.63 -10.23 -1.49
C VAL A 143 -5.93 -9.79 -2.17
N ASN A 144 -6.79 -9.07 -1.45
CA ASN A 144 -8.03 -8.53 -2.02
C ASN A 144 -7.78 -7.58 -3.21
N PHE A 145 -6.76 -6.74 -3.13
CA PHE A 145 -6.40 -5.83 -4.23
C PHE A 145 -5.92 -6.59 -5.46
N LEU A 146 -5.12 -7.65 -5.28
CA LEU A 146 -4.70 -8.54 -6.36
C LEU A 146 -5.87 -9.32 -6.96
N LEU A 147 -6.83 -9.76 -6.13
CA LEU A 147 -8.06 -10.38 -6.61
C LEU A 147 -8.90 -9.42 -7.43
N LEU A 148 -9.06 -8.17 -6.98
CA LEU A 148 -9.73 -7.14 -7.76
C LEU A 148 -9.03 -6.88 -9.10
N MET A 149 -7.70 -6.88 -9.14
CA MET A 149 -6.91 -6.76 -10.37
C MET A 149 -7.24 -7.92 -11.33
N TRP A 150 -7.23 -9.14 -10.83
CA TRP A 150 -7.57 -10.32 -11.62
C TRP A 150 -9.01 -10.30 -12.12
N ILE A 151 -9.98 -9.94 -11.27
CA ILE A 151 -11.40 -9.79 -11.64
C ILE A 151 -11.57 -8.71 -12.71
N GLY A 152 -10.83 -7.59 -12.58
CA GLY A 152 -10.85 -6.49 -13.54
C GLY A 152 -10.41 -6.88 -14.95
N ALA A 153 -9.50 -7.86 -15.07
CA ALA A 153 -9.02 -8.37 -16.33
C ALA A 153 -9.98 -9.37 -17.01
N ASN A 154 -10.91 -9.96 -16.25
CA ASN A 154 -11.85 -10.98 -16.78
C ASN A 154 -13.19 -10.35 -17.21
N HIS A 155 -13.96 -11.08 -18.02
CA HIS A 155 -15.30 -10.67 -18.42
C HIS A 155 -16.26 -10.64 -17.23
N PRO A 156 -17.26 -9.70 -17.20
CA PRO A 156 -18.22 -9.55 -16.11
C PRO A 156 -19.31 -10.64 -16.16
N GLU A 157 -18.92 -11.89 -15.95
CA GLU A 157 -19.78 -13.06 -15.92
C GLU A 157 -19.71 -13.75 -14.55
N PRO A 158 -20.70 -14.56 -14.16
CA PRO A 158 -20.55 -15.40 -12.98
C PRO A 158 -19.37 -16.37 -13.12
N PRO A 159 -18.48 -16.52 -12.10
CA PRO A 159 -18.61 -16.03 -10.72
C PRO A 159 -17.99 -14.63 -10.48
N TYR A 160 -17.38 -13.98 -11.47
CA TYR A 160 -16.58 -12.76 -11.30
C TYR A 160 -17.39 -11.56 -10.79
N ILE A 161 -18.69 -11.48 -11.14
CA ILE A 161 -19.56 -10.40 -10.66
C ILE A 161 -19.71 -10.46 -9.14
N LEU A 162 -20.07 -11.63 -8.59
CA LEU A 162 -20.25 -11.80 -7.15
C LEU A 162 -18.93 -11.61 -6.40
N LEU A 163 -17.84 -12.17 -6.89
CA LEU A 163 -16.51 -11.98 -6.31
C LEU A 163 -16.11 -10.51 -6.31
N GLY A 164 -16.38 -9.80 -7.41
CA GLY A 164 -16.13 -8.37 -7.52
C GLY A 164 -16.90 -7.55 -6.49
N GLN A 165 -18.16 -7.89 -6.23
CA GLN A 165 -18.98 -7.25 -5.20
C GLN A 165 -18.44 -7.46 -3.80
N LEU A 166 -18.07 -8.71 -3.45
CA LEU A 166 -17.49 -9.05 -2.16
C LEU A 166 -16.13 -8.36 -1.93
N CYS A 167 -15.26 -8.41 -2.94
CA CYS A 167 -13.96 -7.74 -2.89
C CYS A 167 -14.09 -6.21 -2.80
N THR A 168 -15.07 -5.62 -3.48
CA THR A 168 -15.36 -4.19 -3.39
C THR A 168 -15.86 -3.81 -2.00
N ALA A 169 -16.78 -4.59 -1.44
CA ALA A 169 -17.25 -4.38 -0.07
C ALA A 169 -16.11 -4.45 0.94
N PHE A 170 -15.24 -5.46 0.82
CA PHE A 170 -14.05 -5.57 1.67
C PHE A 170 -13.07 -4.41 1.47
N TYR A 171 -12.87 -3.92 0.24
CA TYR A 171 -12.02 -2.77 -0.04
C TYR A 171 -12.44 -1.54 0.77
N PHE A 172 -13.72 -1.16 0.73
CA PHE A 172 -14.22 -0.04 1.51
C PHE A 172 -14.27 -0.30 3.01
N ALA A 173 -14.64 -1.52 3.42
CA ALA A 173 -14.63 -1.92 4.82
C ALA A 173 -13.23 -1.87 5.44
N TYR A 174 -12.21 -2.19 4.67
CA TYR A 174 -10.82 -2.09 5.14
C TYR A 174 -10.49 -0.67 5.59
N PHE A 175 -10.74 0.34 4.76
CA PHE A 175 -10.41 1.72 5.10
C PHE A 175 -11.35 2.32 6.14
N LEU A 176 -12.67 2.13 5.99
CA LEU A 176 -13.66 2.82 6.81
C LEU A 176 -13.90 2.15 8.17
N ILE A 177 -13.69 0.84 8.27
CA ILE A 177 -14.02 0.06 9.46
C ILE A 177 -12.76 -0.54 10.08
N LEU A 178 -11.99 -1.33 9.32
CA LEU A 178 -10.89 -2.11 9.88
C LEU A 178 -9.73 -1.22 10.34
N VAL A 179 -9.34 -0.23 9.56
CA VAL A 179 -8.23 0.68 9.93
C VAL A 179 -8.52 1.40 11.26
N PRO A 180 -9.65 2.12 11.46
CA PRO A 180 -9.93 2.79 12.71
C PRO A 180 -10.17 1.80 13.87
N LEU A 181 -10.90 0.71 13.64
CA LEU A 181 -11.23 -0.25 14.68
C LEU A 181 -9.99 -0.96 15.23
N ILE A 182 -9.13 -1.45 14.33
CA ILE A 182 -7.88 -2.13 14.72
C ILE A 182 -6.97 -1.18 15.47
N GLY A 183 -6.84 0.07 15.01
CA GLY A 183 -6.07 1.09 15.70
C GLY A 183 -6.54 1.31 17.14
N LEU A 184 -7.85 1.37 17.36
CA LEU A 184 -8.45 1.49 18.71
C LEU A 184 -8.18 0.25 19.58
N ILE A 185 -8.34 -0.95 19.01
CA ILE A 185 -8.07 -2.20 19.72
C ILE A 185 -6.61 -2.30 20.14
N GLU A 186 -5.67 -2.02 19.23
CA GLU A 186 -4.23 -2.08 19.52
C GLU A 186 -3.81 -1.04 20.57
N ASN A 187 -4.37 0.19 20.54
CA ASN A 187 -4.15 1.20 21.57
C ASN A 187 -4.65 0.72 22.94
N THR A 188 -5.87 0.16 23.00
CA THR A 188 -6.46 -0.33 24.26
C THR A 188 -5.64 -1.47 24.85
N LEU A 189 -5.20 -2.42 24.02
CA LEU A 189 -4.35 -3.52 24.48
C LEU A 189 -3.00 -3.01 25.00
N SER A 190 -2.40 -2.03 24.35
CA SER A 190 -1.18 -1.40 24.81
C SER A 190 -1.35 -0.68 26.16
N ASP A 191 -2.46 0.04 26.36
CA ASP A 191 -2.76 0.73 27.62
C ASP A 191 -2.98 -0.26 28.78
N ILE A 192 -3.62 -1.40 28.52
CA ILE A 192 -3.78 -2.49 29.52
C ILE A 192 -2.41 -3.07 29.88
N GLY A 193 -1.57 -3.38 28.88
CA GLY A 193 -0.23 -3.94 29.09
C GLY A 193 0.67 -3.03 29.95
N THR A 194 0.64 -1.73 29.72
CA THR A 194 1.43 -0.77 30.49
C THR A 194 0.94 -0.63 31.93
N LYS A 195 -0.37 -0.66 32.17
CA LYS A 195 -0.94 -0.65 33.54
C LYS A 195 -0.50 -1.86 34.37
N TYR A 196 -0.48 -3.06 33.76
CA TYR A 196 -0.03 -4.27 34.46
C TYR A 196 1.48 -4.26 34.75
N SER A 197 2.31 -3.71 33.87
CA SER A 197 3.76 -3.62 34.08
C SER A 197 4.15 -2.56 35.10
N SER A 198 3.33 -1.54 35.29
CA SER A 198 3.56 -0.45 36.28
C SER A 198 3.02 -0.78 37.67
N THR A 199 2.34 -1.91 37.89
CA THR A 199 1.96 -2.36 39.22
C THR A 199 3.25 -2.79 39.94
N PRO A 200 3.72 -2.07 41.01
CA PRO A 200 4.95 -2.43 41.68
C PRO A 200 4.78 -3.83 42.25
N SER A 201 5.63 -4.74 41.81
CA SER A 201 5.79 -6.05 42.47
C SER A 201 6.10 -5.77 43.95
N ASN A 202 5.18 -6.08 44.81
CA ASN A 202 5.28 -5.92 46.25
C ASN A 202 6.23 -6.99 46.83
N SER A 203 7.44 -7.12 46.24
CA SER A 203 8.47 -8.05 46.63
C SER A 203 9.73 -7.30 46.95
N LYS A 204 9.95 -7.19 48.29
CA LYS A 204 11.21 -6.81 48.94
C LYS A 204 11.57 -5.30 49.04
N LYS A 205 10.92 -4.60 49.95
CA LYS A 205 11.61 -3.76 50.91
C LYS A 205 12.60 -4.65 51.70
N ASN A 206 13.81 -4.15 51.84
CA ASN A 206 14.92 -4.56 52.72
C ASN A 206 16.12 -5.18 52.02
N THR A 207 16.95 -4.32 51.46
CA THR A 207 18.40 -4.39 51.65
C THR A 207 19.00 -2.97 51.54
N PRO A 208 19.61 -2.41 52.56
CA PRO A 208 20.35 -1.16 52.44
C PRO A 208 21.59 -1.44 51.62
N LEU A 209 21.76 -0.69 50.52
CA LEU A 209 23.01 -0.66 49.77
C LEU A 209 24.04 0.08 50.60
N VAL A 210 24.97 -0.69 51.18
CA VAL A 210 26.22 -0.17 51.72
C VAL A 210 27.16 -0.03 50.52
N TYR A 211 27.53 1.19 50.19
CA TYR A 211 28.65 1.48 49.30
C TYR A 211 29.94 1.59 50.13
N PRO A 212 31.06 0.94 49.73
CA PRO A 212 32.37 1.34 50.18
C PRO A 212 32.89 2.57 49.41
#